data_69fec5b9b5738744dc2c82cbadbcc0f6
#
_entry.id   69fec5b9b5738744dc2c82cbadbcc0f6
#
_cell.length_a   1.000
_cell.length_b   1.000
_cell.length_c   1.000
_cell.angle_alpha   90.00
_cell.angle_beta   90.00
_cell.angle_gamma   90.00
#
_symmetry.space_group_name_H-M   'P 1'
#
loop_
_entity.id
_entity.type
_entity.pdbx_description
1 polymer ?
#
loop_
_entity_poly.entity_id
_entity_poly.type
_entity_poly.pdbx_seq_one_letter_code
_entity_poly.pdbx_strand_id
1 'polypeptide(L)'
;MKTIKDKQLLVGADFAGYPLKEAVCAHLRAKGWTITDVGVTDPNVDDTENMFHRIGLRVGAMISEGEFERDLIFCGTGMGIHIAASKCPHVHAGVVESVPAALRAITGNGVNVLAMGAFYVAPQMGCDIAD
;
A
#
# COMPACT_ATOMS: atom_id res chain seq x y z
N MET A 1 1.40 -18.39 0.60
CA MET A 1 0.91 -17.03 0.34
C MET A 1 0.07 -16.54 1.51
N LYS A 2 0.37 -15.35 2.00
CA LYS A 2 -0.45 -14.71 3.03
C LYS A 2 -1.61 -13.98 2.36
N THR A 3 -2.83 -14.25 2.78
CA THR A 3 -4.05 -13.86 2.07
C THR A 3 -4.92 -12.89 2.87
N ILE A 4 -5.79 -12.15 2.15
CA ILE A 4 -6.75 -11.26 2.79
C ILE A 4 -7.84 -12.04 3.55
N LYS A 5 -8.14 -13.26 3.14
CA LYS A 5 -9.06 -14.14 3.86
C LYS A 5 -8.55 -14.40 5.27
N ASP A 6 -7.25 -14.52 5.43
CA ASP A 6 -6.60 -14.74 6.74
C ASP A 6 -6.21 -13.42 7.40
N LYS A 7 -6.70 -12.30 6.89
CA LYS A 7 -6.40 -10.94 7.38
C LYS A 7 -4.91 -10.64 7.44
N GLN A 8 -4.19 -11.04 6.39
CA GLN A 8 -2.77 -10.76 6.23
C GLN A 8 -2.59 -9.74 5.10
N LEU A 9 -1.86 -8.67 5.37
CA LEU A 9 -1.68 -7.60 4.41
C LEU A 9 -0.25 -7.07 4.45
N LEU A 10 0.32 -6.83 3.27
CA LEU A 10 1.59 -6.15 3.10
C LEU A 10 1.34 -4.66 2.96
N VAL A 11 2.15 -3.83 3.59
CA VAL A 11 2.12 -2.38 3.38
C VAL A 11 3.53 -1.81 3.22
N GLY A 12 3.61 -0.68 2.57
CA GLY A 12 4.84 0.09 2.47
C GLY A 12 4.54 1.56 2.21
N ALA A 13 5.31 2.43 2.83
CA ALA A 13 5.20 3.87 2.64
C ALA A 13 6.58 4.52 2.68
N ASP A 14 6.77 5.59 1.89
CA ASP A 14 7.88 6.50 2.06
C ASP A 14 7.55 7.53 3.16
N PHE A 15 8.43 8.52 3.35
CA PHE A 15 8.19 9.55 4.38
C PHE A 15 6.91 10.35 4.12
N ALA A 16 6.60 10.69 2.88
CA ALA A 16 5.40 11.45 2.55
C ALA A 16 4.13 10.65 2.78
N GLY A 17 4.16 9.34 2.55
CA GLY A 17 3.04 8.45 2.77
C GLY A 17 2.89 7.95 4.20
N TYR A 18 3.90 8.12 5.02
CA TYR A 18 3.95 7.58 6.39
C TYR A 18 2.75 7.94 7.25
N PRO A 19 2.32 9.22 7.36
CA PRO A 19 1.18 9.56 8.22
C PRO A 19 -0.12 8.84 7.82
N LEU A 20 -0.40 8.76 6.53
CA LEU A 20 -1.58 8.08 6.03
C LEU A 20 -1.49 6.57 6.29
N LYS A 21 -0.32 5.97 6.04
CA LYS A 21 -0.07 4.56 6.30
C LYS A 21 -0.32 4.21 7.76
N GLU A 22 0.18 5.04 8.68
CA GLU A 22 0.00 4.80 10.12
C GLU A 22 -1.49 4.80 10.51
N ALA A 23 -2.26 5.76 9.99
CA ALA A 23 -3.70 5.84 10.27
C ALA A 23 -4.45 4.61 9.75
N VAL A 24 -4.16 4.20 8.50
CA VAL A 24 -4.80 3.05 7.88
C VAL A 24 -4.41 1.75 8.60
N CYS A 25 -3.14 1.58 8.92
CA CYS A 25 -2.67 0.38 9.62
C CYS A 25 -3.27 0.26 11.03
N ALA A 26 -3.37 1.35 11.76
CA ALA A 26 -4.01 1.35 13.09
C ALA A 26 -5.47 0.92 12.98
N HIS A 27 -6.18 1.44 11.99
CA HIS A 27 -7.57 1.08 11.71
C HIS A 27 -7.73 -0.41 11.42
N LEU A 28 -6.89 -0.95 10.53
CA LEU A 28 -6.95 -2.37 10.16
C LEU A 28 -6.54 -3.29 11.31
N ARG A 29 -5.50 -2.93 12.06
CA ARG A 29 -5.08 -3.71 13.24
C ARG A 29 -6.19 -3.80 14.27
N ALA A 30 -6.94 -2.72 14.48
CA ALA A 30 -8.10 -2.72 15.39
C ALA A 30 -9.20 -3.68 14.92
N LYS A 31 -9.22 -4.03 13.64
CA LYS A 31 -10.15 -5.01 13.04
C LYS A 31 -9.57 -6.42 12.94
N GLY A 32 -8.41 -6.65 13.55
CA GLY A 32 -7.79 -7.98 13.61
C GLY A 32 -6.85 -8.30 12.46
N TRP A 33 -6.46 -7.32 11.64
CA TRP A 33 -5.49 -7.54 10.58
C TRP A 33 -4.07 -7.65 11.11
N THR A 34 -3.29 -8.55 10.53
CA THR A 34 -1.85 -8.63 10.71
C THR A 34 -1.19 -7.89 9.54
N ILE A 35 -0.46 -6.84 9.87
CA ILE A 35 0.18 -5.96 8.90
C ILE A 35 1.69 -6.24 8.89
N THR A 36 2.23 -6.51 7.71
CA THR A 36 3.67 -6.57 7.49
C THR A 36 4.09 -5.28 6.79
N ASP A 37 4.81 -4.43 7.50
CA ASP A 37 5.24 -3.12 7.01
C ASP A 37 6.70 -3.18 6.60
N VAL A 38 6.98 -2.97 5.31
CA VAL A 38 8.33 -3.04 4.74
C VAL A 38 8.85 -1.67 4.29
N GLY A 39 8.18 -0.60 4.65
CA GLY A 39 8.56 0.77 4.33
C GLY A 39 9.11 1.53 5.53
N VAL A 40 8.89 2.84 5.53
CA VAL A 40 9.28 3.70 6.63
C VAL A 40 8.46 3.37 7.88
N THR A 41 9.14 3.05 8.97
CA THR A 41 8.52 2.77 10.28
C THR A 41 8.93 3.81 11.33
N ASP A 42 10.02 4.55 11.10
CA ASP A 42 10.44 5.65 11.96
C ASP A 42 10.64 6.91 11.10
N PRO A 43 9.76 7.92 11.23
CA PRO A 43 9.82 9.13 10.41
C PRO A 43 10.99 10.05 10.79
N ASN A 44 11.70 9.77 11.89
CA ASN A 44 12.82 10.58 12.36
C ASN A 44 14.17 10.08 11.82
N VAL A 45 14.19 8.95 11.13
CA VAL A 45 15.39 8.40 10.54
C VAL A 45 15.47 8.82 9.07
N ASP A 46 16.55 9.51 8.70
CA ASP A 46 16.84 9.82 7.30
C ASP A 46 17.36 8.53 6.65
N ASP A 47 16.55 7.92 5.82
CA ASP A 47 16.81 6.60 5.27
C ASP A 47 16.59 6.61 3.75
N THR A 48 17.70 6.71 3.01
CA THR A 48 17.68 6.70 1.54
C THR A 48 17.23 5.34 0.97
N GLU A 49 17.32 4.28 1.77
CA GLU A 49 16.85 2.94 1.35
C GLU A 49 15.33 2.86 1.31
N ASN A 50 14.63 3.77 1.95
CA ASN A 50 13.17 3.81 2.03
C ASN A 50 12.55 4.97 1.24
N MET A 51 13.15 5.32 0.10
CA MET A 51 12.52 6.20 -0.87
C MET A 51 11.43 5.46 -1.65
N PHE A 52 10.45 6.21 -2.16
CA PHE A 52 9.25 5.63 -2.79
C PHE A 52 9.55 4.55 -3.83
N HIS A 53 10.56 4.77 -4.68
CA HIS A 53 10.91 3.82 -5.74
C HIS A 53 11.50 2.52 -5.19
N ARG A 54 12.26 2.58 -4.11
CA ARG A 54 12.83 1.39 -3.47
C ARG A 54 11.76 0.57 -2.76
N ILE A 55 10.86 1.24 -2.07
CA ILE A 55 9.73 0.59 -1.39
C ILE A 55 8.79 -0.04 -2.42
N GLY A 56 8.48 0.67 -3.49
CA GLY A 56 7.64 0.14 -4.57
C GLY A 56 8.22 -1.13 -5.18
N LEU A 57 9.53 -1.15 -5.47
CA LEU A 57 10.19 -2.34 -5.99
C LEU A 57 10.20 -3.49 -4.99
N ARG A 58 10.44 -3.19 -3.71
CA ARG A 58 10.45 -4.19 -2.63
C ARG A 58 9.10 -4.88 -2.49
N VAL A 59 8.04 -4.08 -2.41
CA VAL A 59 6.66 -4.55 -2.32
C VAL A 59 6.28 -5.32 -3.58
N GLY A 60 6.59 -4.77 -4.75
CA GLY A 60 6.32 -5.42 -6.01
C GLY A 60 6.96 -6.80 -6.12
N ALA A 61 8.20 -6.92 -5.66
CA ALA A 61 8.89 -8.21 -5.64
C ALA A 61 8.18 -9.22 -4.73
N MET A 62 7.72 -8.81 -3.56
CA MET A 62 7.03 -9.70 -2.62
C MET A 62 5.69 -10.18 -3.18
N ILE A 63 4.95 -9.32 -3.85
CA ILE A 63 3.70 -9.69 -4.53
C ILE A 63 4.01 -10.62 -5.71
N SER A 64 5.00 -10.26 -6.53
CA SER A 64 5.42 -11.04 -7.69
C SER A 64 5.86 -12.47 -7.32
N GLU A 65 6.56 -12.61 -6.19
CA GLU A 65 7.01 -13.90 -5.68
C GLU A 65 5.94 -14.70 -4.94
N GLY A 66 4.74 -14.15 -4.79
CA GLY A 66 3.63 -14.83 -4.17
C GLY A 66 3.67 -14.88 -2.64
N GLU A 67 4.41 -14.00 -1.99
CA GLU A 67 4.47 -13.96 -0.53
C GLU A 67 3.19 -13.40 0.08
N PHE A 68 2.56 -12.44 -0.61
CA PHE A 68 1.30 -11.82 -0.20
C PHE A 68 0.33 -11.74 -1.38
N GLU A 69 -0.95 -11.88 -1.09
CA GLU A 69 -2.00 -11.74 -2.09
C GLU A 69 -2.23 -10.27 -2.47
N ARG A 70 -2.22 -9.38 -1.49
CA ARG A 70 -2.54 -7.95 -1.67
C ARG A 70 -1.68 -7.06 -0.81
N ASP A 71 -1.68 -5.78 -1.21
CA ASP A 71 -0.83 -4.78 -0.63
C ASP A 71 -1.45 -3.39 -0.73
N LEU A 72 -1.15 -2.55 0.27
CA LEU A 72 -1.43 -1.12 0.25
C LEU A 72 -0.11 -0.37 0.29
N ILE A 73 0.09 0.56 -0.62
CA ILE A 73 1.30 1.37 -0.68
C ILE A 73 0.94 2.85 -0.67
N PHE A 74 1.83 3.64 -0.07
CA PHE A 74 1.58 5.05 0.21
C PHE A 74 2.81 5.89 -0.11
N CYS A 75 2.60 7.01 -0.81
CA CYS A 75 3.60 8.07 -0.92
C CYS A 75 2.88 9.42 -0.94
N GLY A 76 3.50 10.48 -1.38
CA GLY A 76 2.85 11.79 -1.43
C GLY A 76 1.68 11.82 -2.40
N THR A 77 1.90 11.37 -3.63
CA THR A 77 0.88 11.37 -4.69
C THR A 77 0.27 9.98 -4.94
N GLY A 78 0.89 8.94 -4.44
CA GLY A 78 0.55 7.56 -4.78
C GLY A 78 1.12 7.12 -6.13
N MET A 79 1.56 8.05 -6.96
CA MET A 79 1.94 7.75 -8.34
C MET A 79 3.32 7.13 -8.47
N GLY A 80 4.33 7.73 -7.82
CA GLY A 80 5.71 7.24 -7.93
C GLY A 80 5.88 5.82 -7.38
N ILE A 81 5.33 5.55 -6.23
CA ILE A 81 5.40 4.21 -5.62
C ILE A 81 4.61 3.18 -6.45
N HIS A 82 3.50 3.59 -7.04
CA HIS A 82 2.70 2.77 -7.95
C HIS A 82 3.50 2.39 -9.20
N ILE A 83 4.18 3.36 -9.83
CA ILE A 83 4.99 3.10 -11.01
C ILE A 83 6.10 2.11 -10.69
N ALA A 84 6.78 2.29 -9.56
CA ALA A 84 7.86 1.40 -9.15
C ALA A 84 7.37 -0.04 -8.91
N ALA A 85 6.26 -0.21 -8.18
CA ALA A 85 5.68 -1.54 -7.96
C ALA A 85 5.26 -2.20 -9.26
N SER A 86 4.75 -1.44 -10.21
CA SER A 86 4.29 -1.93 -11.51
C SER A 86 5.41 -2.50 -12.39
N LYS A 87 6.67 -2.30 -12.03
CA LYS A 87 7.81 -2.88 -12.77
C LYS A 87 7.97 -4.37 -12.53
N CYS A 88 7.33 -4.93 -11.52
CA CYS A 88 7.44 -6.33 -11.17
C CYS A 88 6.37 -7.17 -11.88
N PRO A 89 6.71 -8.40 -12.32
CA PRO A 89 5.73 -9.30 -12.94
C PRO A 89 4.58 -9.60 -11.98
N HIS A 90 3.39 -9.80 -12.53
CA HIS A 90 2.16 -10.15 -11.79
C HIS A 90 1.66 -9.07 -10.82
N VAL A 91 2.28 -7.89 -10.83
CA VAL A 91 1.78 -6.75 -10.08
C VAL A 91 0.79 -5.99 -10.96
N HIS A 92 -0.43 -5.85 -10.45
CA HIS A 92 -1.48 -5.04 -11.05
C HIS A 92 -1.81 -3.94 -10.06
N ALA A 93 -1.10 -2.81 -10.17
CA ALA A 93 -1.22 -1.70 -9.25
C ALA A 93 -2.17 -0.63 -9.78
N GLY A 94 -2.89 0.02 -8.87
CA GLY A 94 -3.76 1.14 -9.22
C GLY A 94 -3.68 2.23 -8.16
N VAL A 95 -3.65 3.48 -8.61
CA VAL A 95 -3.78 4.64 -7.70
C VAL A 95 -5.27 4.88 -7.48
N VAL A 96 -5.68 4.93 -6.23
CA VAL A 96 -7.09 5.13 -5.87
C VAL A 96 -7.24 6.27 -4.87
N GLU A 97 -8.30 7.04 -5.02
CA GLU A 97 -8.56 8.21 -4.18
C GLU A 97 -10.00 8.25 -3.66
N SER A 98 -10.76 7.18 -3.92
CA SER A 98 -12.14 7.05 -3.44
C SER A 98 -12.50 5.57 -3.24
N VAL A 99 -13.52 5.33 -2.45
CA VAL A 99 -14.04 3.97 -2.24
C VAL A 99 -14.58 3.37 -3.53
N PRO A 100 -15.39 4.07 -4.34
CA PRO A 100 -15.86 3.52 -5.62
C PRO A 100 -14.72 3.16 -6.57
N ALA A 101 -13.66 3.99 -6.63
CA ALA A 101 -12.50 3.71 -7.48
C ALA A 101 -11.77 2.45 -7.02
N ALA A 102 -11.57 2.30 -5.72
CA ALA A 102 -10.91 1.12 -5.14
C ALA A 102 -11.72 -0.16 -5.41
N LEU A 103 -13.01 -0.10 -5.20
CA LEU A 103 -13.90 -1.23 -5.44
C LEU A 103 -13.83 -1.68 -6.90
N ARG A 104 -13.90 -0.75 -7.84
CA ARG A 104 -13.81 -1.05 -9.28
C ARG A 104 -12.44 -1.55 -9.70
N ALA A 105 -11.38 -1.00 -9.12
CA ALA A 105 -10.02 -1.46 -9.40
C ALA A 105 -9.87 -2.96 -9.07
N ILE A 106 -10.41 -3.38 -7.95
CA ILE A 106 -10.30 -4.78 -7.51
C ILE A 106 -11.28 -5.68 -8.25
N THR A 107 -12.56 -5.32 -8.29
CA THR A 107 -13.59 -6.21 -8.85
C THR A 107 -13.61 -6.22 -10.37
N GLY A 108 -13.27 -5.10 -11.00
CA GLY A 108 -13.30 -4.96 -12.46
C GLY A 108 -11.96 -5.24 -13.15
N ASN A 109 -10.85 -4.90 -12.52
CA ASN A 109 -9.53 -4.94 -13.15
C ASN A 109 -8.53 -5.87 -12.49
N GLY A 110 -8.91 -6.55 -11.40
CA GLY A 110 -8.04 -7.51 -10.73
C GLY A 110 -6.78 -6.88 -10.11
N VAL A 111 -6.88 -5.62 -9.67
CA VAL A 111 -5.76 -4.93 -9.02
C VAL A 111 -5.43 -5.63 -7.70
N ASN A 112 -4.16 -5.89 -7.47
CA ASN A 112 -3.68 -6.52 -6.24
C ASN A 112 -2.83 -5.59 -5.37
N VAL A 113 -2.50 -4.40 -5.86
CA VAL A 113 -1.77 -3.37 -5.13
C VAL A 113 -2.51 -2.05 -5.29
N LEU A 114 -3.00 -1.50 -4.17
CA LEU A 114 -3.63 -0.17 -4.17
C LEU A 114 -2.65 0.86 -3.64
N ALA A 115 -2.46 1.93 -4.39
CA ALA A 115 -1.60 3.04 -4.02
C ALA A 115 -2.43 4.26 -3.65
N MET A 116 -2.08 4.91 -2.55
CA MET A 116 -2.74 6.14 -2.10
C MET A 116 -1.72 7.25 -1.89
N GLY A 117 -2.13 8.47 -2.23
CA GLY A 117 -1.33 9.67 -2.04
C GLY A 117 -1.75 10.44 -0.80
N ALA A 118 -0.86 10.57 0.17
CA ALA A 118 -1.15 11.27 1.43
C ALA A 118 -1.42 12.77 1.23
N PHE A 119 -0.98 13.34 0.11
CA PHE A 119 -1.28 14.73 -0.23
C PHE A 119 -2.76 14.94 -0.59
N TYR A 120 -3.45 13.90 -1.03
CA TYR A 120 -4.81 13.98 -1.57
C TYR A 120 -5.83 13.22 -0.74
N VAL A 121 -5.43 12.11 -0.12
CA VAL A 121 -6.32 11.20 0.62
C VAL A 121 -6.20 11.47 2.11
N ALA A 122 -7.28 11.95 2.72
CA ALA A 122 -7.33 12.14 4.16
C ALA A 122 -7.40 10.79 4.90
N PRO A 123 -7.01 10.75 6.18
CA PRO A 123 -6.98 9.50 6.95
C PRO A 123 -8.31 8.72 6.93
N GLN A 124 -9.45 9.40 7.08
CA GLN A 124 -10.74 8.72 7.07
C GLN A 124 -11.04 8.07 5.72
N MET A 125 -10.78 8.79 4.64
CA MET A 125 -10.97 8.22 3.29
C MET A 125 -10.02 7.04 3.07
N GLY A 126 -8.79 7.13 3.54
CA GLY A 126 -7.82 6.03 3.45
C GLY A 126 -8.32 4.79 4.18
N CYS A 127 -8.87 4.95 5.36
CA CYS A 127 -9.47 3.85 6.12
C CYS A 127 -10.68 3.25 5.40
N ASP A 128 -11.54 4.09 4.82
CA ASP A 128 -12.71 3.64 4.07
C ASP A 128 -12.30 2.86 2.81
N ILE A 129 -11.27 3.32 2.11
CA ILE A 129 -10.71 2.61 0.95
C ILE A 129 -10.16 1.24 1.37
N ALA A 130 -9.46 1.18 2.50
CA ALA A 130 -8.87 -0.07 2.99
C ALA A 130 -9.92 -1.09 3.43
N ASP A 131 -11.07 -0.60 3.89
CA ASP A 131 -12.19 -1.47 4.21
C ASP A 131 -12.80 -2.06 2.93
#